data_470b3d97576fa7f0b4d3e8936e390344
#
_entry.id   470b3d97576fa7f0b4d3e8936e390344
#
_cell.length_a   1.000
_cell.length_b   1.000
_cell.length_c   1.000
_cell.angle_alpha   90.00
_cell.angle_beta   90.00
_cell.angle_gamma   90.00
#
_symmetry.space_group_name_H-M   'P 1'
#
loop_
_entity.id
_entity.type
_entity.pdbx_description
1 polymer ?
#
loop_
_entity_poly.entity_id
_entity_poly.type
_entity_poly.pdbx_seq_one_letter_code
_entity_poly.pdbx_strand_id
1 'polypeptide(L)'
;MTYLPQNQIASYREKNKPTCCPILSIKTDDWVLDHDHQTGMVRGVISRQANSLLGKVENFYLKMCKGDKEFLPATLEAMASYLETARTDVLHPVGLTQLTKKFSQSLTSAQQISTLEDMGASREQLDACTNQKHRAELFRSLTKNKHEYNI
;
A
#
# COMPACT_ATOMS: atom_id res chain seq x y z
N MET A 1 -16.67 -23.67 -26.59
CA MET A 1 -15.41 -22.95 -26.22
C MET A 1 -14.84 -22.40 -27.52
N THR A 2 -14.53 -21.09 -27.58
CA THR A 2 -14.03 -20.48 -28.84
C THR A 2 -12.53 -20.22 -28.66
N TYR A 3 -11.72 -20.65 -29.64
CA TYR A 3 -10.29 -20.41 -29.67
C TYR A 3 -9.98 -19.04 -30.29
N LEU A 4 -9.12 -18.23 -29.64
CA LEU A 4 -8.65 -16.97 -30.20
C LEU A 4 -7.27 -17.18 -30.85
N PRO A 5 -7.16 -17.09 -32.19
CA PRO A 5 -5.89 -17.22 -32.88
C PRO A 5 -4.91 -16.11 -32.55
N GLN A 6 -3.60 -16.40 -32.54
CA GLN A 6 -2.54 -15.46 -32.18
C GLN A 6 -2.60 -14.17 -33.00
N ASN A 7 -2.90 -14.25 -34.29
CA ASN A 7 -3.01 -13.10 -35.19
C ASN A 7 -4.23 -12.20 -34.91
N GLN A 8 -5.19 -12.66 -34.11
CA GLN A 8 -6.41 -11.89 -33.74
C GLN A 8 -6.30 -11.24 -32.34
N ILE A 9 -5.28 -11.55 -31.57
CA ILE A 9 -5.12 -11.00 -30.19
C ILE A 9 -5.12 -9.47 -30.17
N ALA A 10 -4.40 -8.83 -31.11
CA ALA A 10 -4.34 -7.37 -31.19
C ALA A 10 -5.70 -6.74 -31.45
N SER A 11 -6.45 -7.28 -32.42
CA SER A 11 -7.80 -6.81 -32.77
C SER A 11 -8.79 -7.06 -31.63
N TYR A 12 -8.71 -8.23 -31.00
CA TYR A 12 -9.55 -8.56 -29.85
C TYR A 12 -9.30 -7.61 -28.68
N ARG A 13 -8.04 -7.34 -28.35
CA ARG A 13 -7.65 -6.38 -27.30
C ARG A 13 -8.17 -4.98 -27.60
N GLU A 14 -7.97 -4.49 -28.83
CA GLU A 14 -8.42 -3.15 -29.25
C GLU A 14 -9.95 -3.01 -29.14
N LYS A 15 -10.69 -4.01 -29.58
CA LYS A 15 -12.16 -4.05 -29.51
C LYS A 15 -12.70 -4.08 -28.08
N ASN A 16 -11.98 -4.72 -27.16
CA ASN A 16 -12.45 -4.98 -25.81
C ASN A 16 -11.73 -4.14 -24.71
N LYS A 17 -10.86 -3.20 -25.11
CA LYS A 17 -10.20 -2.34 -24.13
C LYS A 17 -11.22 -1.42 -23.43
N PRO A 18 -11.18 -1.34 -22.10
CA PRO A 18 -12.05 -0.43 -21.35
C PRO A 18 -11.52 0.99 -21.40
N THR A 19 -12.33 1.96 -20.98
CA THR A 19 -11.91 3.38 -20.85
C THR A 19 -10.85 3.58 -19.77
N CYS A 20 -10.95 2.81 -18.67
CA CYS A 20 -10.00 2.80 -17.57
C CYS A 20 -9.70 1.35 -17.18
N CYS A 21 -8.50 1.10 -16.67
CA CYS A 21 -8.13 -0.21 -16.17
C CYS A 21 -9.08 -0.64 -15.04
N PRO A 22 -9.75 -1.81 -15.13
CA PRO A 22 -10.73 -2.23 -14.14
C PRO A 22 -10.13 -2.56 -12.76
N ILE A 23 -8.81 -2.79 -12.70
CA ILE A 23 -8.11 -3.09 -11.44
C ILE A 23 -7.53 -1.83 -10.78
N LEU A 24 -6.89 -0.96 -11.57
CA LEU A 24 -6.18 0.21 -11.03
C LEU A 24 -6.94 1.53 -11.23
N SER A 25 -8.07 1.52 -11.94
CA SER A 25 -8.88 2.70 -12.27
C SER A 25 -8.10 3.82 -12.99
N ILE A 26 -6.99 3.48 -13.67
CA ILE A 26 -6.15 4.42 -14.40
C ILE A 26 -6.46 4.40 -15.90
N LYS A 27 -6.29 5.55 -16.57
CA LYS A 27 -6.23 5.64 -18.03
C LYS A 27 -4.83 5.27 -18.51
N THR A 28 -4.72 4.51 -19.57
CA THR A 28 -3.46 4.08 -20.17
C THR A 28 -3.65 3.71 -21.64
N ASP A 29 -2.57 3.72 -22.40
CA ASP A 29 -2.51 3.18 -23.76
C ASP A 29 -1.81 1.81 -23.80
N ASP A 30 -1.22 1.38 -22.68
CA ASP A 30 -0.51 0.10 -22.57
C ASP A 30 -1.43 -1.00 -22.02
N TRP A 31 -2.22 -1.56 -22.94
CA TRP A 31 -3.19 -2.60 -22.66
C TRP A 31 -2.65 -3.99 -22.98
N VAL A 32 -3.00 -4.97 -22.15
CA VAL A 32 -2.71 -6.39 -22.38
C VAL A 32 -3.98 -7.23 -22.28
N LEU A 33 -4.01 -8.34 -23.00
CA LEU A 33 -5.03 -9.36 -22.85
C LEU A 33 -4.61 -10.31 -21.74
N ASP A 34 -5.33 -10.25 -20.64
CA ASP A 34 -5.09 -11.10 -19.48
C ASP A 34 -5.80 -12.43 -19.61
N HIS A 35 -5.21 -13.49 -19.09
CA HIS A 35 -5.77 -14.82 -19.08
C HIS A 35 -5.42 -15.58 -17.81
N ASP A 36 -6.22 -16.53 -17.46
CA ASP A 36 -5.95 -17.45 -16.36
C ASP A 36 -4.86 -18.45 -16.76
N HIS A 37 -3.80 -18.52 -15.96
CA HIS A 37 -2.62 -19.35 -16.25
C HIS A 37 -2.86 -20.86 -16.08
N GLN A 38 -3.93 -21.27 -15.39
CA GLN A 38 -4.26 -22.68 -15.21
C GLN A 38 -5.17 -23.18 -16.32
N THR A 39 -6.18 -22.38 -16.69
CA THR A 39 -7.18 -22.77 -17.68
C THR A 39 -6.88 -22.25 -19.08
N GLY A 40 -6.02 -21.23 -19.23
CA GLY A 40 -5.77 -20.52 -20.47
C GLY A 40 -6.91 -19.59 -20.91
N MET A 41 -7.98 -19.48 -20.13
CA MET A 41 -9.15 -18.68 -20.48
C MET A 41 -8.87 -17.19 -20.34
N VAL A 42 -9.28 -16.41 -21.35
CA VAL A 42 -9.20 -14.94 -21.31
C VAL A 42 -10.09 -14.42 -20.19
N ARG A 43 -9.52 -13.57 -19.33
CA ARG A 43 -10.24 -12.87 -18.25
C ARG A 43 -10.68 -11.47 -18.68
N GLY A 44 -9.90 -10.81 -19.52
CA GLY A 44 -10.24 -9.47 -20.00
C GLY A 44 -9.04 -8.67 -20.49
N VAL A 45 -9.27 -7.39 -20.76
CA VAL A 45 -8.22 -6.43 -21.16
C VAL A 45 -7.96 -5.50 -19.98
N ILE A 46 -6.71 -5.49 -19.51
CA ILE A 46 -6.26 -4.70 -18.37
C ILE A 46 -4.97 -3.95 -18.73
N SER A 47 -4.56 -2.98 -17.91
CA SER A 47 -3.26 -2.34 -18.09
C SER A 47 -2.12 -3.33 -17.85
N ARG A 48 -0.98 -3.15 -18.54
CA ARG A 48 0.22 -3.96 -18.28
C ARG A 48 0.66 -3.89 -16.82
N GLN A 49 0.52 -2.72 -16.20
CA GLN A 49 0.83 -2.53 -14.78
C GLN A 49 -0.07 -3.40 -13.89
N ALA A 50 -1.38 -3.42 -14.15
CA ALA A 50 -2.33 -4.28 -13.42
C ALA A 50 -2.03 -5.76 -13.61
N ASN A 51 -1.72 -6.17 -14.85
CA ASN A 51 -1.36 -7.55 -15.16
C ASN A 51 -0.09 -8.00 -14.40
N SER A 52 0.92 -7.13 -14.34
CA SER A 52 2.14 -7.39 -13.57
C SER A 52 1.86 -7.51 -12.06
N LEU A 53 1.00 -6.63 -11.53
CA LEU A 53 0.58 -6.69 -10.12
C LEU A 53 -0.19 -7.97 -9.82
N LEU A 54 -1.20 -8.28 -10.63
CA LEU A 54 -2.05 -9.47 -10.47
C LEU A 54 -1.20 -10.75 -10.51
N GLY A 55 -0.30 -10.87 -11.48
CA GLY A 55 0.58 -12.04 -11.59
C GLY A 55 1.51 -12.20 -10.36
N LYS A 56 1.98 -11.10 -9.76
CA LYS A 56 2.75 -11.16 -8.51
C LYS A 56 1.89 -11.62 -7.34
N VAL A 57 0.67 -11.12 -7.22
CA VAL A 57 -0.28 -11.51 -6.17
C VAL A 57 -0.63 -12.99 -6.31
N GLU A 58 -1.01 -13.45 -7.50
CA GLU A 58 -1.31 -14.87 -7.77
C GLU A 58 -0.13 -15.78 -7.42
N ASN A 59 1.08 -15.43 -7.90
CA ASN A 59 2.27 -16.25 -7.64
C ASN A 59 2.65 -16.27 -6.16
N PHE A 60 2.52 -15.15 -5.45
CA PHE A 60 2.77 -15.08 -4.02
C PHE A 60 1.76 -15.92 -3.24
N TYR A 61 0.48 -15.77 -3.57
CA TYR A 61 -0.59 -16.54 -2.94
C TYR A 61 -0.40 -18.06 -3.11
N LEU A 62 -0.07 -18.51 -4.33
CA LEU A 62 0.20 -19.92 -4.61
C LEU A 62 1.36 -20.49 -3.77
N LYS A 63 2.41 -19.68 -3.56
CA LYS A 63 3.54 -20.09 -2.71
C LYS A 63 3.16 -20.21 -1.24
N MET A 64 2.33 -19.28 -0.74
CA MET A 64 1.93 -19.25 0.67
C MET A 64 0.86 -20.29 1.02
N CYS A 65 -0.11 -20.50 0.12
CA CYS A 65 -1.30 -21.33 0.35
C CYS A 65 -1.26 -22.69 -0.35
N LYS A 66 -0.08 -23.15 -0.79
CA LYS A 66 0.17 -24.47 -1.39
C LYS A 66 -0.76 -24.85 -2.56
N GLY A 67 -1.08 -23.89 -3.42
CA GLY A 67 -1.48 -24.20 -4.79
C GLY A 67 -2.96 -24.07 -5.14
N ASP A 68 -3.83 -23.68 -4.24
CA ASP A 68 -5.23 -23.49 -4.62
C ASP A 68 -5.57 -22.00 -4.84
N LYS A 69 -5.86 -21.63 -6.11
CA LYS A 69 -6.26 -20.27 -6.46
C LYS A 69 -7.74 -19.99 -6.23
N GLU A 70 -8.55 -20.99 -5.96
CA GLU A 70 -10.01 -20.84 -5.83
C GLU A 70 -10.38 -19.83 -4.75
N PHE A 71 -9.63 -19.81 -3.67
CA PHE A 71 -9.86 -18.91 -2.53
C PHE A 71 -9.17 -17.54 -2.65
N LEU A 72 -8.37 -17.29 -3.69
CA LEU A 72 -7.68 -15.99 -3.84
C LEU A 72 -8.63 -14.80 -3.88
N PRO A 73 -9.75 -14.80 -4.64
CA PRO A 73 -10.68 -13.67 -4.65
C PRO A 73 -11.25 -13.37 -3.27
N ALA A 74 -11.74 -14.38 -2.55
CA ALA A 74 -12.27 -14.23 -1.20
C ALA A 74 -11.21 -13.73 -0.20
N THR A 75 -9.95 -14.18 -0.35
CA THR A 75 -8.83 -13.71 0.46
C THR A 75 -8.54 -12.23 0.20
N LEU A 76 -8.59 -11.78 -1.06
CA LEU A 76 -8.38 -10.36 -1.39
C LEU A 76 -9.51 -9.48 -0.86
N GLU A 77 -10.76 -9.92 -0.91
CA GLU A 77 -11.90 -9.23 -0.31
C GLU A 77 -11.76 -9.13 1.22
N ALA A 78 -11.36 -10.21 1.87
CA ALA A 78 -11.11 -10.20 3.31
C ALA A 78 -9.94 -9.27 3.68
N MET A 79 -8.86 -9.23 2.90
CA MET A 79 -7.76 -8.30 3.09
C MET A 79 -8.20 -6.85 2.90
N ALA A 80 -9.01 -6.55 1.88
CA ALA A 80 -9.54 -5.22 1.64
C ALA A 80 -10.39 -4.77 2.84
N SER A 81 -11.34 -5.56 3.27
CA SER A 81 -12.18 -5.30 4.45
C SER A 81 -11.34 -5.11 5.72
N TYR A 82 -10.33 -5.94 5.94
CA TYR A 82 -9.42 -5.80 7.07
C TYR A 82 -8.67 -4.45 7.05
N LEU A 83 -8.12 -4.05 5.89
CA LEU A 83 -7.40 -2.79 5.74
C LEU A 83 -8.29 -1.55 5.93
N GLU A 84 -9.58 -1.67 5.62
CA GLU A 84 -10.54 -0.58 5.80
C GLU A 84 -11.01 -0.45 7.26
N THR A 85 -11.22 -1.56 7.95
CA THR A 85 -11.87 -1.61 9.25
C THR A 85 -10.93 -1.79 10.44
N ALA A 86 -9.75 -2.40 10.23
CA ALA A 86 -8.82 -2.76 11.30
C ALA A 86 -7.97 -1.56 11.78
N ARG A 87 -8.60 -0.41 12.04
CA ARG A 87 -7.92 0.75 12.61
C ARG A 87 -8.21 0.83 14.10
N THR A 88 -7.15 0.96 14.89
CA THR A 88 -7.23 1.20 16.33
C THR A 88 -6.46 2.47 16.67
N ASP A 89 -6.76 3.06 17.82
CA ASP A 89 -6.01 4.21 18.34
C ASP A 89 -4.72 3.79 19.07
N VAL A 90 -4.41 2.48 19.05
CA VAL A 90 -3.23 1.92 19.69
C VAL A 90 -2.03 2.00 18.76
N LEU A 91 -0.99 2.69 19.20
CA LEU A 91 0.25 2.84 18.46
C LEU A 91 1.19 1.65 18.69
N HIS A 92 1.48 0.90 17.63
CA HIS A 92 2.43 -0.22 17.69
C HIS A 92 3.87 0.28 17.91
N PRO A 93 4.71 -0.37 18.74
CA PRO A 93 6.09 0.05 19.02
C PRO A 93 6.98 0.22 17.77
N VAL A 94 6.82 -0.66 16.77
CA VAL A 94 7.51 -0.52 15.47
C VAL A 94 7.02 0.72 14.73
N GLY A 95 5.71 1.02 14.79
CA GLY A 95 5.12 2.24 14.22
C GLY A 95 5.73 3.50 14.81
N LEU A 96 5.88 3.57 16.14
CA LEU A 96 6.56 4.67 16.82
C LEU A 96 8.00 4.85 16.32
N THR A 97 8.74 3.77 16.13
CA THR A 97 10.10 3.81 15.60
C THR A 97 10.14 4.36 14.17
N GLN A 98 9.22 3.89 13.31
CA GLN A 98 9.11 4.37 11.93
C GLN A 98 8.71 5.84 11.84
N LEU A 99 7.75 6.29 12.68
CA LEU A 99 7.35 7.70 12.76
C LEU A 99 8.52 8.59 13.20
N THR A 100 9.28 8.17 14.25
CA THR A 100 10.46 8.89 14.72
C THR A 100 11.53 8.99 13.63
N LYS A 101 11.77 7.90 12.88
CA LYS A 101 12.69 7.89 11.76
C LYS A 101 12.25 8.85 10.64
N LYS A 102 10.97 8.82 10.26
CA LYS A 102 10.40 9.73 9.27
C LYS A 102 10.52 11.18 9.71
N PHE A 103 10.15 11.51 10.96
CA PHE A 103 10.32 12.84 11.54
C PHE A 103 11.78 13.34 11.41
N SER A 104 12.75 12.49 11.75
CA SER A 104 14.16 12.87 11.71
C SER A 104 14.72 13.00 10.30
N GLN A 105 14.34 12.13 9.37
CA GLN A 105 14.96 12.03 8.04
C GLN A 105 14.26 12.87 6.96
N SER A 106 12.95 13.12 7.10
CA SER A 106 12.15 13.78 6.06
C SER A 106 11.88 15.25 6.35
N LEU A 107 12.12 15.73 7.57
CA LEU A 107 11.84 17.11 7.96
C LEU A 107 13.13 17.90 8.21
N THR A 108 13.13 19.17 7.78
CA THR A 108 14.16 20.15 8.13
C THR A 108 14.09 20.50 9.63
N SER A 109 15.14 21.09 10.18
CA SER A 109 15.15 21.52 11.60
C SER A 109 13.98 22.46 11.94
N ALA A 110 13.64 23.38 11.06
CA ALA A 110 12.51 24.30 11.27
C ALA A 110 11.17 23.55 11.29
N GLN A 111 10.96 22.61 10.36
CA GLN A 111 9.77 21.78 10.32
C GLN A 111 9.66 20.85 11.54
N GLN A 112 10.80 20.31 12.01
CA GLN A 112 10.83 19.51 13.23
C GLN A 112 10.39 20.32 14.45
N ILE A 113 10.86 21.56 14.60
CA ILE A 113 10.48 22.45 15.69
C ILE A 113 8.98 22.77 15.61
N SER A 114 8.49 23.20 14.44
CA SER A 114 7.06 23.48 14.24
C SER A 114 6.19 22.27 14.57
N THR A 115 6.60 21.06 14.15
CA THR A 115 5.87 19.81 14.47
C THR A 115 5.83 19.57 15.99
N LEU A 116 6.93 19.82 16.70
CA LEU A 116 6.97 19.65 18.15
C LEU A 116 6.09 20.68 18.87
N GLU A 117 6.04 21.92 18.38
CA GLU A 117 5.13 22.96 18.87
C GLU A 117 3.66 22.53 18.69
N ASP A 118 3.29 22.04 17.51
CA ASP A 118 1.95 21.54 17.21
C ASP A 118 1.57 20.32 18.09
N MET A 119 2.57 19.55 18.53
CA MET A 119 2.37 18.44 19.46
C MET A 119 2.29 18.88 20.93
N GLY A 120 2.44 20.18 21.22
CA GLY A 120 2.33 20.74 22.56
C GLY A 120 3.64 20.76 23.35
N ALA A 121 4.80 20.74 22.68
CA ALA A 121 6.08 20.94 23.35
C ALA A 121 6.17 22.34 23.98
N SER A 122 6.64 22.42 25.24
CA SER A 122 6.86 23.69 25.89
C SER A 122 8.09 24.39 25.30
N ARG A 123 8.14 25.71 25.46
CA ARG A 123 9.31 26.51 25.05
C ARG A 123 10.61 26.00 25.67
N GLU A 124 10.57 25.64 26.91
CA GLU A 124 11.68 25.09 27.65
C GLU A 124 12.19 23.76 27.07
N GLN A 125 11.27 22.89 26.67
CA GLN A 125 11.59 21.63 26.00
C GLN A 125 12.23 21.86 24.63
N LEU A 126 11.76 22.85 23.88
CA LEU A 126 12.29 23.19 22.55
C LEU A 126 13.70 23.80 22.68
N ASP A 127 13.91 24.69 23.63
CA ASP A 127 15.22 25.34 23.89
C ASP A 127 16.27 24.31 24.33
N ALA A 128 15.86 23.23 25.02
CA ALA A 128 16.72 22.09 25.35
C ALA A 128 17.10 21.21 24.14
N CYS A 129 16.38 21.33 23.02
CA CYS A 129 16.62 20.55 21.82
C CYS A 129 17.73 21.11 20.92
N THR A 130 18.98 21.01 21.35
CA THR A 130 20.15 21.60 20.66
C THR A 130 20.52 20.89 19.32
N ASN A 131 20.05 19.67 19.08
CA ASN A 131 20.36 18.88 17.89
C ASN A 131 19.20 17.99 17.45
N GLN A 132 19.37 17.33 16.29
CA GLN A 132 18.35 16.45 15.71
C GLN A 132 17.98 15.27 16.63
N LYS A 133 18.96 14.72 17.34
CA LYS A 133 18.74 13.59 18.25
C LYS A 133 17.82 14.00 19.40
N HIS A 134 18.05 15.15 20.03
CA HIS A 134 17.19 15.66 21.08
C HIS A 134 15.77 15.94 20.60
N ARG A 135 15.60 16.50 19.38
CA ARG A 135 14.28 16.71 18.78
C ARG A 135 13.55 15.38 18.51
N ALA A 136 14.28 14.36 18.06
CA ALA A 136 13.71 13.03 17.81
C ALA A 136 13.30 12.33 19.13
N GLU A 137 14.07 12.49 20.19
CA GLU A 137 13.74 11.96 21.51
C GLU A 137 12.49 12.65 22.08
N LEU A 138 12.40 13.97 21.96
CA LEU A 138 11.22 14.73 22.38
C LEU A 138 9.98 14.31 21.56
N PHE A 139 10.10 14.22 20.23
CA PHE A 139 9.03 13.72 19.36
C PHE A 139 8.53 12.35 19.82
N ARG A 140 9.46 11.43 20.08
CA ARG A 140 9.14 10.08 20.55
C ARG A 140 8.40 10.09 21.89
N SER A 141 8.83 10.92 22.82
CA SER A 141 8.21 11.08 24.14
C SER A 141 6.78 11.63 24.01
N LEU A 142 6.60 12.74 23.29
CA LEU A 142 5.28 13.35 23.08
C LEU A 142 4.33 12.40 22.36
N THR A 143 4.82 11.65 21.36
CA THR A 143 4.01 10.67 20.65
C THR A 143 3.59 9.52 21.59
N LYS A 144 4.49 9.04 22.44
CA LYS A 144 4.16 8.01 23.45
C LYS A 144 3.06 8.48 24.39
N ASN A 145 3.23 9.66 24.97
CA ASN A 145 2.30 10.20 25.97
C ASN A 145 0.89 10.40 25.38
N LYS A 146 0.80 10.78 24.09
CA LYS A 146 -0.47 10.95 23.39
C LYS A 146 -1.20 9.61 23.15
N HIS A 147 -0.47 8.52 23.07
CA HIS A 147 -0.99 7.17 22.79
C HIS A 147 -0.73 6.20 23.96
N GLU A 148 -0.59 6.71 25.18
CA GLU A 148 -0.40 5.84 26.34
C GLU A 148 -1.65 5.01 26.59
N TYR A 149 -1.49 3.69 26.45
CA TYR A 149 -2.56 2.72 26.68
C TYR A 149 -2.56 2.33 28.17
N ASN A 150 -3.59 2.78 28.89
CA ASN A 150 -3.82 2.37 30.27
C ASN A 150 -4.50 1.02 30.28
N ILE A 151 -3.78 -0.03 30.68
CA ILE A 151 -4.28 -1.40 30.89
C ILE A 151 -5.01 -1.47 32.22
#